data_cc768894361829b425532223e63b5358
#
_entry.id   cc768894361829b425532223e63b5358
#
_cell.length_a   1.000
_cell.length_b   1.000
_cell.length_c   1.000
_cell.angle_alpha   90.00
_cell.angle_beta   90.00
_cell.angle_gamma   90.00
#
_symmetry.space_group_name_H-M   'P 1'
#
loop_
_entity.id
_entity.type
_entity.pdbx_description
1 polymer ?
#
loop_
_entity_poly.entity_id
_entity_poly.type
_entity_poly.pdbx_seq_one_letter_code
_entity_poly.pdbx_strand_id
1 'polypeptide(L)'
;MPLAPPSPLKAFAAFALLFVVYQSAEGLGGRVLDNFAVQAALMVAALLGGWPVARWLGWRGYEAYGLDRRRTSFAILAAGLMLTLIVKGAALAAGLSAGIASVGAAPGAPGVLAGAGLVAGAALTTFIPSVAEDILTRGFLLRAIGVRWTGPAFVLASAALFTFNHIYRFDWGISEQARLFCCGLAYAAAAWRWRTLWGAVGLHWGYNLANALWERLSPVSIDDVVAGRWLTAVLHLILLAIIVALPRRAADDAPDQIPAYHS
;
A
#
# COMPACT_ATOMS: atom_id res chain seq x y z
N MET A 1 -5.95 21.84 -10.03
CA MET A 1 -4.76 21.97 -9.18
C MET A 1 -4.89 23.23 -8.33
N PRO A 2 -4.40 23.26 -7.08
CA PRO A 2 -4.32 24.48 -6.30
C PRO A 2 -3.35 25.46 -6.96
N LEU A 3 -3.64 26.76 -6.86
CA LEU A 3 -2.81 27.84 -7.41
C LEU A 3 -1.49 28.03 -6.61
N ALA A 4 -1.46 27.56 -5.37
CA ALA A 4 -0.30 27.59 -4.48
C ALA A 4 -0.27 26.34 -3.61
N PRO A 5 0.92 25.88 -3.13
CA PRO A 5 1.00 24.80 -2.17
C PRO A 5 0.31 25.17 -0.85
N PRO A 6 -0.24 24.19 -0.13
CA PRO A 6 -0.82 24.48 1.18
C PRO A 6 0.27 24.96 2.15
N SER A 7 -0.09 25.80 3.14
CA SER A 7 0.85 26.14 4.20
C SER A 7 1.29 24.88 4.97
N PRO A 8 2.51 24.85 5.53
CA PRO A 8 3.02 23.70 6.29
C PRO A 8 2.08 23.25 7.42
N LEU A 9 1.50 24.21 8.14
CA LEU A 9 0.53 23.93 9.20
C LEU A 9 -0.73 23.24 8.66
N LYS A 10 -1.26 23.72 7.52
CA LYS A 10 -2.42 23.13 6.87
C LYS A 10 -2.13 21.72 6.36
N ALA A 11 -0.95 21.52 5.76
CA ALA A 11 -0.51 20.20 5.30
C ALA A 11 -0.37 19.24 6.48
N PHE A 12 0.26 19.68 7.58
CA PHE A 12 0.41 18.87 8.79
C PHE A 12 -0.95 18.51 9.41
N ALA A 13 -1.87 19.48 9.56
CA ALA A 13 -3.20 19.23 10.11
C ALA A 13 -4.02 18.25 9.25
N ALA A 14 -3.93 18.37 7.92
CA ALA A 14 -4.58 17.47 6.98
C ALA A 14 -4.01 16.04 7.09
N PHE A 15 -2.68 15.91 7.19
CA PHE A 15 -2.02 14.62 7.42
C PHE A 15 -2.43 14.02 8.76
N ALA A 16 -2.35 14.79 9.84
CA ALA A 16 -2.68 14.32 11.19
C ALA A 16 -4.13 13.83 11.28
N LEU A 17 -5.07 14.54 10.64
CA LEU A 17 -6.46 14.12 10.58
C LEU A 17 -6.62 12.75 9.90
N LEU A 18 -6.04 12.57 8.72
CA LEU A 18 -6.09 11.30 8.02
C LEU A 18 -5.39 10.18 8.80
N PHE A 19 -4.24 10.48 9.41
CA PHE A 19 -3.48 9.54 10.22
C PHE A 19 -4.29 9.05 11.43
N VAL A 20 -4.91 9.97 12.18
CA VAL A 20 -5.73 9.62 13.35
C VAL A 20 -6.91 8.75 12.95
N VAL A 21 -7.64 9.11 11.89
CA VAL A 21 -8.77 8.31 11.41
C VAL A 21 -8.32 6.91 10.95
N TYR A 22 -7.20 6.84 10.21
CA TYR A 22 -6.65 5.56 9.77
C TYR A 22 -6.23 4.67 10.96
N GLN A 23 -5.47 5.23 11.91
CA GLN A 23 -5.01 4.49 13.09
C GLN A 23 -6.15 4.08 14.02
N SER A 24 -7.26 4.83 14.03
CA SER A 24 -8.44 4.47 14.82
C SER A 24 -9.08 3.15 14.38
N ALA A 25 -8.90 2.76 13.10
CA ALA A 25 -9.43 1.49 12.63
C ALA A 25 -8.79 0.30 13.36
N GLU A 26 -7.46 0.25 13.45
CA GLU A 26 -6.78 -0.80 14.21
C GLU A 26 -6.86 -0.53 15.73
N GLY A 27 -6.58 0.71 16.17
CA GLY A 27 -6.52 1.05 17.59
C GLY A 27 -7.86 0.90 18.29
N LEU A 28 -8.88 1.65 17.85
CA LEU A 28 -10.20 1.61 18.46
C LEU A 28 -11.00 0.39 18.00
N GLY A 29 -11.11 0.17 16.68
CA GLY A 29 -11.94 -0.89 16.12
C GLY A 29 -11.43 -2.28 16.45
N GLY A 30 -10.14 -2.55 16.18
CA GLY A 30 -9.56 -3.87 16.36
C GLY A 30 -9.12 -4.14 17.80
N ARG A 31 -8.36 -3.23 18.43
CA ARG A 31 -7.69 -3.51 19.72
C ARG A 31 -8.54 -3.19 20.96
N VAL A 32 -9.31 -2.11 20.91
CA VAL A 32 -10.12 -1.69 22.09
C VAL A 32 -11.50 -2.36 22.07
N LEU A 33 -12.19 -2.31 20.92
CA LEU A 33 -13.55 -2.82 20.80
C LEU A 33 -13.61 -4.27 20.32
N ASP A 34 -12.53 -4.82 19.80
CA ASP A 34 -12.45 -6.14 19.16
C ASP A 34 -13.63 -6.39 18.20
N ASN A 35 -13.92 -5.38 17.36
CA ASN A 35 -15.10 -5.36 16.52
C ASN A 35 -14.73 -5.08 15.06
N PHE A 36 -14.79 -6.11 14.24
CA PHE A 36 -14.48 -6.03 12.82
C PHE A 36 -15.35 -5.03 12.05
N ALA A 37 -16.64 -4.91 12.39
CA ALA A 37 -17.54 -3.97 11.69
C ALA A 37 -17.13 -2.51 11.96
N VAL A 38 -16.76 -2.19 13.21
CA VAL A 38 -16.23 -0.86 13.59
C VAL A 38 -14.89 -0.61 12.90
N GLN A 39 -13.98 -1.59 12.92
CA GLN A 39 -12.69 -1.49 12.23
C GLN A 39 -12.88 -1.22 10.73
N ALA A 40 -13.75 -1.99 10.08
CA ALA A 40 -14.05 -1.82 8.65
C ALA A 40 -14.68 -0.46 8.35
N ALA A 41 -15.64 -0.01 9.18
CA ALA A 41 -16.28 1.30 9.02
C ALA A 41 -15.26 2.45 9.15
N LEU A 42 -14.35 2.39 10.13
CA LEU A 42 -13.30 3.39 10.32
C LEU A 42 -12.29 3.37 9.16
N MET A 43 -11.97 2.20 8.61
CA MET A 43 -11.10 2.08 7.45
C MET A 43 -11.74 2.68 6.19
N VAL A 44 -13.03 2.43 5.97
CA VAL A 44 -13.82 3.08 4.92
C VAL A 44 -13.86 4.59 5.14
N ALA A 45 -14.06 5.05 6.38
CA ALA A 45 -14.04 6.47 6.72
C ALA A 45 -12.66 7.11 6.43
N ALA A 46 -11.56 6.41 6.71
CA ALA A 46 -10.22 6.88 6.37
C ALA A 46 -10.05 7.05 4.86
N LEU A 47 -10.51 6.07 4.06
CA LEU A 47 -10.48 6.17 2.60
C LEU A 47 -11.35 7.33 2.11
N LEU A 48 -12.63 7.38 2.52
CA LEU A 48 -13.56 8.42 2.07
C LEU A 48 -13.15 9.82 2.56
N GLY A 49 -12.58 9.92 3.76
CA GLY A 49 -12.01 11.15 4.34
C GLY A 49 -10.89 11.77 3.49
N GLY A 50 -10.20 10.96 2.69
CA GLY A 50 -9.23 11.46 1.73
C GLY A 50 -9.80 12.49 0.76
N TRP A 51 -11.07 12.34 0.34
CA TRP A 51 -11.71 13.28 -0.60
C TRP A 51 -11.93 14.68 0.00
N PRO A 52 -12.62 14.88 1.15
CA PRO A 52 -12.79 16.20 1.74
C PRO A 52 -11.46 16.83 2.19
N VAL A 53 -10.49 16.03 2.63
CA VAL A 53 -9.13 16.52 2.95
C VAL A 53 -8.44 17.04 1.70
N ALA A 54 -8.52 16.34 0.56
CA ALA A 54 -8.01 16.83 -0.71
C ALA A 54 -8.68 18.16 -1.11
N ARG A 55 -10.00 18.26 -0.95
CA ARG A 55 -10.76 19.50 -1.20
C ARG A 55 -10.30 20.64 -0.30
N TRP A 56 -10.10 20.34 0.97
CA TRP A 56 -9.56 21.31 1.92
C TRP A 56 -8.16 21.82 1.52
N LEU A 57 -7.30 20.93 0.99
CA LEU A 57 -5.98 21.30 0.46
C LEU A 57 -6.03 22.06 -0.88
N GLY A 58 -7.23 22.24 -1.48
CA GLY A 58 -7.42 22.97 -2.73
C GLY A 58 -7.43 22.11 -4.00
N TRP A 59 -7.45 20.77 -3.85
CA TRP A 59 -7.55 19.84 -4.96
C TRP A 59 -9.01 19.50 -5.30
N ARG A 60 -9.26 18.90 -6.46
CA ARG A 60 -10.61 18.49 -6.88
C ARG A 60 -11.07 17.19 -6.24
N GLY A 61 -10.16 16.36 -5.76
CA GLY A 61 -10.43 15.08 -5.13
C GLY A 61 -9.18 14.21 -5.05
N TYR A 62 -9.33 12.90 -5.29
CA TYR A 62 -8.24 11.92 -5.10
C TYR A 62 -7.04 12.09 -6.06
N GLU A 63 -7.13 12.91 -7.09
CA GLU A 63 -5.98 13.29 -7.90
C GLU A 63 -4.89 14.00 -7.07
N ALA A 64 -5.25 14.58 -5.92
CA ALA A 64 -4.32 15.09 -4.92
C ALA A 64 -3.26 14.06 -4.50
N TYR A 65 -3.62 12.80 -4.54
CA TYR A 65 -2.80 11.68 -4.10
C TYR A 65 -2.22 10.85 -5.26
N GLY A 66 -2.44 11.28 -6.51
CA GLY A 66 -1.99 10.55 -7.69
C GLY A 66 -2.93 9.41 -8.12
N LEU A 67 -4.17 9.38 -7.63
CA LEU A 67 -5.22 8.46 -8.07
C LEU A 67 -5.98 9.07 -9.25
N ASP A 68 -5.42 9.00 -10.43
CA ASP A 68 -6.06 9.42 -11.67
C ASP A 68 -6.93 8.30 -12.28
N ARG A 69 -7.81 8.64 -13.24
CA ARG A 69 -8.77 7.70 -13.86
C ARG A 69 -8.39 7.35 -15.31
N ARG A 70 -7.13 7.37 -15.66
CA ARG A 70 -6.66 7.04 -17.02
C ARG A 70 -6.59 5.52 -17.21
N ARG A 71 -6.85 5.05 -18.43
CA ARG A 71 -6.73 3.61 -18.76
C ARG A 71 -5.34 3.06 -18.46
N THR A 72 -4.29 3.84 -18.76
CA THR A 72 -2.90 3.48 -18.48
C THR A 72 -2.64 3.29 -16.98
N SER A 73 -3.30 4.06 -16.12
CA SER A 73 -3.17 3.95 -14.67
C SER A 73 -3.82 2.67 -14.13
N PHE A 74 -4.95 2.26 -14.68
CA PHE A 74 -5.56 0.96 -14.35
C PHE A 74 -4.73 -0.22 -14.88
N ALA A 75 -4.10 -0.08 -16.04
CA ALA A 75 -3.15 -1.09 -16.53
C ALA A 75 -1.93 -1.21 -15.59
N ILE A 76 -1.43 -0.10 -15.05
CA ILE A 76 -0.34 -0.09 -14.05
C ILE A 76 -0.78 -0.75 -12.74
N LEU A 77 -2.01 -0.51 -12.27
CA LEU A 77 -2.60 -1.21 -11.12
C LEU A 77 -2.59 -2.73 -11.35
N ALA A 78 -3.11 -3.17 -12.50
CA ALA A 78 -3.18 -4.59 -12.84
C ALA A 78 -1.78 -5.21 -12.97
N ALA A 79 -0.83 -4.51 -13.59
CA ALA A 79 0.56 -4.97 -13.72
C ALA A 79 1.24 -5.08 -12.32
N GLY A 80 1.04 -4.11 -11.45
CA GLY A 80 1.54 -4.15 -10.07
C GLY A 80 0.96 -5.32 -9.28
N LEU A 81 -0.36 -5.52 -9.37
CA LEU A 81 -1.05 -6.66 -8.75
C LEU A 81 -0.46 -8.00 -9.23
N MET A 82 -0.37 -8.20 -10.55
CA MET A 82 0.16 -9.44 -11.13
C MET A 82 1.62 -9.66 -10.77
N LEU A 83 2.45 -8.62 -10.82
CA LEU A 83 3.86 -8.72 -10.46
C LEU A 83 4.03 -9.16 -9.00
N THR A 84 3.25 -8.60 -8.09
CA THR A 84 3.31 -8.99 -6.68
C THR A 84 2.80 -10.42 -6.45
N LEU A 85 1.73 -10.84 -7.12
CA LEU A 85 1.24 -12.22 -7.02
C LEU A 85 2.31 -13.23 -7.49
N ILE A 86 3.03 -12.92 -8.57
CA ILE A 86 4.14 -13.76 -9.05
C ILE A 86 5.28 -13.80 -8.01
N VAL A 87 5.70 -12.63 -7.49
CA VAL A 87 6.76 -12.55 -6.48
C VAL A 87 6.37 -13.29 -5.19
N LYS A 88 5.10 -13.17 -4.78
CA LYS A 88 4.58 -13.90 -3.61
C LYS A 88 4.54 -15.41 -3.84
N GLY A 89 4.16 -15.87 -5.04
CA GLY A 89 4.24 -17.28 -5.40
C GLY A 89 5.68 -17.82 -5.33
N ALA A 90 6.63 -17.06 -5.87
CA ALA A 90 8.05 -17.38 -5.77
C ALA A 90 8.56 -17.38 -4.31
N ALA A 91 8.07 -16.44 -3.48
CA ALA A 91 8.36 -16.40 -2.05
C ALA A 91 7.88 -17.66 -1.32
N LEU A 92 6.65 -18.08 -1.62
CA LEU A 92 6.11 -19.30 -1.05
C LEU A 92 6.92 -20.52 -1.45
N ALA A 93 7.24 -20.68 -2.74
CA ALA A 93 8.07 -21.77 -3.22
C ALA A 93 9.45 -21.80 -2.54
N ALA A 94 10.11 -20.65 -2.40
CA ALA A 94 11.37 -20.53 -1.69
C ALA A 94 11.24 -20.85 -0.19
N GLY A 95 10.19 -20.34 0.46
CA GLY A 95 9.93 -20.61 1.87
C GLY A 95 9.67 -22.10 2.17
N LEU A 96 8.89 -22.75 1.30
CA LEU A 96 8.65 -24.21 1.39
C LEU A 96 9.94 -25.01 1.19
N SER A 97 10.74 -24.64 0.19
CA SER A 97 12.02 -25.32 -0.10
C SER A 97 13.05 -25.16 1.01
N ALA A 98 13.01 -24.03 1.73
CA ALA A 98 13.91 -23.72 2.83
C ALA A 98 13.38 -24.21 4.21
N GLY A 99 12.18 -24.80 4.30
CA GLY A 99 11.57 -25.19 5.56
C GLY A 99 11.13 -24.01 6.44
N ILE A 100 10.99 -22.82 5.85
CA ILE A 100 10.50 -21.60 6.52
C ILE A 100 8.96 -21.61 6.60
N ALA A 101 8.33 -22.29 5.65
CA ALA A 101 6.88 -22.41 5.56
C ALA A 101 6.46 -23.85 5.29
N SER A 102 5.25 -24.20 5.69
CA SER A 102 4.61 -25.48 5.38
C SER A 102 3.20 -25.25 4.86
N VAL A 103 2.68 -26.21 4.11
CA VAL A 103 1.28 -26.22 3.66
C VAL A 103 0.51 -27.23 4.48
N GLY A 104 -0.43 -26.78 5.26
CA GLY A 104 -1.34 -27.61 6.02
C GLY A 104 -2.36 -28.32 5.12
N ALA A 105 -3.18 -29.20 5.71
CA ALA A 105 -4.28 -29.84 5.02
C ALA A 105 -5.25 -28.76 4.47
N ALA A 106 -5.51 -28.80 3.16
CA ALA A 106 -6.48 -27.90 2.58
C ALA A 106 -7.87 -28.16 3.19
N PRO A 107 -8.59 -27.15 3.67
CA PRO A 107 -10.00 -27.30 3.96
C PRO A 107 -10.69 -27.77 2.68
N GLY A 108 -11.72 -28.60 2.80
CA GLY A 108 -12.46 -29.10 1.63
C GLY A 108 -12.78 -27.93 0.67
N ALA A 109 -12.62 -28.16 -0.62
CA ALA A 109 -12.82 -27.12 -1.62
C ALA A 109 -14.22 -26.49 -1.46
N PRO A 110 -14.35 -25.17 -1.28
CA PRO A 110 -15.66 -24.53 -1.19
C PRO A 110 -16.38 -24.68 -2.52
N GLY A 111 -17.71 -24.80 -2.49
CA GLY A 111 -18.50 -24.74 -3.72
C GLY A 111 -18.21 -23.42 -4.48
N VAL A 112 -18.43 -23.42 -5.81
CA VAL A 112 -18.07 -22.30 -6.71
C VAL A 112 -18.56 -20.95 -6.20
N LEU A 113 -19.82 -20.86 -5.76
CA LEU A 113 -20.40 -19.60 -5.27
C LEU A 113 -19.73 -19.13 -3.95
N ALA A 114 -19.49 -20.06 -3.02
CA ALA A 114 -18.80 -19.77 -1.76
C ALA A 114 -17.36 -19.34 -2.02
N GLY A 115 -16.65 -20.03 -2.92
CA GLY A 115 -15.30 -19.66 -3.34
C GLY A 115 -15.24 -18.26 -3.97
N ALA A 116 -16.17 -17.94 -4.84
CA ALA A 116 -16.28 -16.60 -5.43
C ALA A 116 -16.53 -15.52 -4.33
N GLY A 117 -17.40 -15.81 -3.37
CA GLY A 117 -17.66 -14.92 -2.23
C GLY A 117 -16.41 -14.70 -1.37
N LEU A 118 -15.63 -15.75 -1.10
CA LEU A 118 -14.37 -15.66 -0.36
C LEU A 118 -13.35 -14.78 -1.09
N VAL A 119 -13.19 -14.97 -2.40
CA VAL A 119 -12.26 -14.17 -3.21
C VAL A 119 -12.70 -12.71 -3.26
N ALA A 120 -13.98 -12.44 -3.50
CA ALA A 120 -14.53 -11.08 -3.52
C ALA A 120 -14.38 -10.39 -2.15
N GLY A 121 -14.68 -11.10 -1.07
CA GLY A 121 -14.49 -10.62 0.30
C GLY A 121 -13.03 -10.32 0.61
N ALA A 122 -12.10 -11.22 0.28
CA ALA A 122 -10.66 -11.00 0.43
C ALA A 122 -10.20 -9.80 -0.39
N ALA A 123 -10.63 -9.68 -1.64
CA ALA A 123 -10.28 -8.57 -2.50
C ALA A 123 -10.72 -7.23 -1.90
N LEU A 124 -11.97 -7.11 -1.45
CA LEU A 124 -12.51 -5.87 -0.90
C LEU A 124 -11.87 -5.50 0.43
N THR A 125 -11.77 -6.45 1.36
CA THR A 125 -11.23 -6.23 2.72
C THR A 125 -9.75 -5.93 2.73
N THR A 126 -9.01 -6.27 1.67
CA THR A 126 -7.59 -5.91 1.50
C THR A 126 -7.38 -4.69 0.62
N PHE A 127 -8.25 -4.41 -0.35
CA PHE A 127 -8.15 -3.24 -1.23
C PHE A 127 -8.33 -1.92 -0.48
N ILE A 128 -9.40 -1.82 0.31
CA ILE A 128 -9.75 -0.58 1.02
C ILE A 128 -8.60 -0.12 1.96
N PRO A 129 -8.06 -0.97 2.84
CA PRO A 129 -6.92 -0.61 3.67
C PRO A 129 -5.68 -0.24 2.86
N SER A 130 -5.36 -1.02 1.81
CA SER A 130 -4.19 -0.74 0.97
C SER A 130 -4.25 0.63 0.31
N VAL A 131 -5.42 1.03 -0.23
CA VAL A 131 -5.60 2.36 -0.83
C VAL A 131 -5.53 3.46 0.23
N ALA A 132 -6.20 3.29 1.37
CA ALA A 132 -6.20 4.29 2.45
C ALA A 132 -4.79 4.53 3.00
N GLU A 133 -4.04 3.46 3.21
CA GLU A 133 -2.65 3.53 3.66
C GLU A 133 -1.72 4.15 2.60
N ASP A 134 -1.89 3.78 1.34
CA ASP A 134 -1.08 4.34 0.24
C ASP A 134 -1.36 5.83 0.02
N ILE A 135 -2.61 6.29 0.21
CA ILE A 135 -2.93 7.72 0.24
C ILE A 135 -2.10 8.42 1.31
N LEU A 136 -2.09 7.88 2.53
CA LEU A 136 -1.43 8.48 3.69
C LEU A 136 0.10 8.47 3.54
N THR A 137 0.68 7.35 3.19
CA THR A 137 2.13 7.12 3.26
C THR A 137 2.88 7.50 1.98
N ARG A 138 2.20 7.63 0.85
CA ARG A 138 2.80 7.92 -0.48
C ARG A 138 2.09 9.03 -1.21
N GLY A 139 0.78 8.90 -1.39
CA GLY A 139 -0.01 9.85 -2.16
C GLY A 139 0.05 11.26 -1.59
N PHE A 140 0.00 11.38 -0.28
CA PHE A 140 0.10 12.65 0.42
C PHE A 140 1.45 13.33 0.16
N LEU A 141 2.55 12.58 0.23
CA LEU A 141 3.89 13.08 -0.06
C LEU A 141 4.09 13.38 -1.54
N LEU A 142 3.50 12.56 -2.43
CA LEU A 142 3.74 12.63 -3.88
C LEU A 142 3.24 13.95 -4.48
N ARG A 143 2.07 14.43 -4.02
CA ARG A 143 1.40 15.58 -4.64
C ARG A 143 0.74 16.54 -3.66
N ALA A 144 0.06 16.04 -2.64
CA ALA A 144 -0.87 16.84 -1.84
C ALA A 144 -0.19 18.03 -1.13
N ILE A 145 1.05 17.85 -0.69
CA ILE A 145 1.82 18.87 0.05
C ILE A 145 2.62 19.83 -0.84
N GLY A 146 2.68 19.58 -2.16
CA GLY A 146 3.38 20.48 -3.10
C GLY A 146 4.91 20.52 -2.94
N VAL A 147 5.53 19.61 -2.19
CA VAL A 147 6.98 19.53 -2.02
C VAL A 147 7.63 18.95 -3.28
N ARG A 148 8.73 19.56 -3.71
CA ARG A 148 9.57 19.03 -4.79
C ARG A 148 10.53 17.98 -4.24
N TRP A 149 10.28 16.72 -4.54
CA TRP A 149 11.12 15.62 -4.16
C TRP A 149 12.13 15.25 -5.24
N THR A 150 13.34 14.83 -4.84
CA THR A 150 14.14 13.93 -5.68
C THR A 150 13.61 12.51 -5.55
N GLY A 151 13.82 11.66 -6.56
CA GLY A 151 13.34 10.27 -6.51
C GLY A 151 13.78 9.50 -5.26
N PRO A 152 15.09 9.47 -4.96
CA PRO A 152 15.59 8.80 -3.75
C PRO A 152 15.01 9.38 -2.45
N ALA A 153 14.91 10.70 -2.32
CA ALA A 153 14.36 11.32 -1.12
C ALA A 153 12.88 10.96 -0.91
N PHE A 154 12.07 10.99 -1.98
CA PHE A 154 10.68 10.56 -1.93
C PHE A 154 10.56 9.09 -1.51
N VAL A 155 11.33 8.20 -2.13
CA VAL A 155 11.28 6.75 -1.85
C VAL A 155 11.65 6.46 -0.41
N LEU A 156 12.73 7.06 0.11
CA LEU A 156 13.16 6.89 1.50
C LEU A 156 12.16 7.48 2.49
N ALA A 157 11.68 8.70 2.27
CA ALA A 157 10.71 9.34 3.15
C ALA A 157 9.39 8.56 3.22
N SER A 158 8.90 8.09 2.06
CA SER A 158 7.69 7.28 1.99
C SER A 158 7.87 5.92 2.66
N ALA A 159 9.01 5.24 2.47
CA ALA A 159 9.30 3.97 3.12
C ALA A 159 9.39 4.12 4.65
N ALA A 160 10.06 5.16 5.12
CA ALA A 160 10.12 5.49 6.55
C ALA A 160 8.73 5.77 7.13
N LEU A 161 7.91 6.56 6.42
CA LEU A 161 6.54 6.86 6.84
C LEU A 161 5.66 5.61 6.84
N PHE A 162 5.81 4.71 5.87
CA PHE A 162 5.09 3.43 5.83
C PHE A 162 5.46 2.54 7.01
N THR A 163 6.75 2.45 7.35
CA THR A 163 7.21 1.70 8.52
C THR A 163 6.66 2.32 9.81
N PHE A 164 6.76 3.64 9.94
CA PHE A 164 6.24 4.38 11.09
C PHE A 164 4.70 4.27 11.22
N ASN A 165 3.98 4.19 10.09
CA ASN A 165 2.52 4.01 10.11
C ASN A 165 2.07 2.71 10.79
N HIS A 166 2.94 1.72 10.90
CA HIS A 166 2.67 0.46 11.61
C HIS A 166 3.00 0.56 13.12
N ILE A 167 2.51 1.60 13.80
CA ILE A 167 2.81 1.90 15.22
C ILE A 167 2.51 0.73 16.15
N TYR A 168 1.50 -0.07 15.83
CA TYR A 168 1.10 -1.23 16.62
C TYR A 168 1.98 -2.47 16.42
N ARG A 169 3.07 -2.36 15.64
CA ARG A 169 4.01 -3.45 15.36
C ARG A 169 5.45 -3.10 15.73
N PHE A 170 5.68 -2.02 16.49
CA PHE A 170 7.03 -1.64 16.87
C PHE A 170 7.72 -2.66 17.77
N ASP A 171 6.95 -3.38 18.57
CA ASP A 171 7.39 -4.45 19.46
C ASP A 171 7.66 -5.80 18.76
N TRP A 172 7.33 -5.92 17.45
CA TRP A 172 7.54 -7.16 16.70
C TRP A 172 9.00 -7.39 16.29
N GLY A 173 9.90 -6.47 16.63
CA GLY A 173 11.33 -6.58 16.44
C GLY A 173 11.84 -6.09 15.10
N ILE A 174 13.19 -6.10 14.96
CA ILE A 174 13.89 -5.49 13.81
C ILE A 174 13.55 -6.17 12.47
N SER A 175 13.30 -7.48 12.46
CA SER A 175 12.93 -8.19 11.24
C SER A 175 11.60 -7.69 10.65
N GLU A 176 10.64 -7.32 11.50
CA GLU A 176 9.38 -6.73 11.06
C GLU A 176 9.60 -5.32 10.51
N GLN A 177 10.36 -4.48 11.21
CA GLN A 177 10.64 -3.12 10.76
C GLN A 177 11.41 -3.11 9.43
N ALA A 178 12.41 -3.98 9.27
CA ALA A 178 13.13 -4.16 8.02
C ALA A 178 12.23 -4.62 6.88
N ARG A 179 11.34 -5.58 7.14
CA ARG A 179 10.35 -6.06 6.17
C ARG A 179 9.44 -4.92 5.71
N LEU A 180 8.87 -4.16 6.63
CA LEU A 180 8.00 -3.03 6.34
C LEU A 180 8.73 -1.96 5.53
N PHE A 181 9.97 -1.64 5.90
CA PHE A 181 10.77 -0.65 5.19
C PHE A 181 11.06 -1.08 3.75
N CYS A 182 11.46 -2.36 3.53
CA CYS A 182 11.69 -2.89 2.20
C CYS A 182 10.40 -2.92 1.33
N CYS A 183 9.25 -3.26 1.92
CA CYS A 183 7.94 -3.13 1.26
C CYS A 183 7.69 -1.67 0.87
N GLY A 184 7.90 -0.75 1.81
CA GLY A 184 7.76 0.69 1.58
C GLY A 184 8.61 1.21 0.44
N LEU A 185 9.88 0.78 0.35
CA LEU A 185 10.80 1.15 -0.74
C LEU A 185 10.26 0.73 -2.12
N ALA A 186 9.82 -0.53 -2.26
CA ALA A 186 9.31 -1.04 -3.53
C ALA A 186 8.04 -0.31 -3.97
N TYR A 187 7.10 -0.12 -3.06
CA TYR A 187 5.83 0.55 -3.37
C TYR A 187 6.03 2.05 -3.67
N ALA A 188 6.89 2.73 -2.91
CA ALA A 188 7.22 4.13 -3.18
C ALA A 188 7.95 4.32 -4.52
N ALA A 189 8.87 3.40 -4.87
CA ALA A 189 9.54 3.42 -6.15
C ALA A 189 8.55 3.28 -7.32
N ALA A 190 7.53 2.42 -7.19
CA ALA A 190 6.47 2.28 -8.18
C ALA A 190 5.66 3.57 -8.34
N ALA A 191 5.22 4.18 -7.24
CA ALA A 191 4.50 5.45 -7.27
C ALA A 191 5.32 6.55 -7.94
N TRP A 192 6.61 6.66 -7.61
CA TRP A 192 7.53 7.64 -8.19
C TRP A 192 7.79 7.40 -9.67
N ARG A 193 8.07 6.15 -10.04
CA ARG A 193 8.49 5.81 -11.41
C ARG A 193 7.35 5.97 -12.41
N TRP A 194 6.15 5.59 -12.04
CA TRP A 194 4.98 5.66 -12.91
C TRP A 194 4.11 6.89 -12.69
N ARG A 195 4.52 7.80 -11.78
CA ARG A 195 3.85 9.07 -11.50
C ARG A 195 2.34 8.93 -11.21
N THR A 196 1.96 7.79 -10.65
CA THR A 196 0.60 7.47 -10.24
C THR A 196 0.63 6.59 -9.00
N LEU A 197 -0.32 6.77 -8.08
CA LEU A 197 -0.41 5.94 -6.89
C LEU A 197 -0.86 4.51 -7.22
N TRP A 198 -1.52 4.30 -8.35
CA TRP A 198 -2.05 2.99 -8.74
C TRP A 198 -0.98 1.89 -8.85
N GLY A 199 0.26 2.25 -9.16
CA GLY A 199 1.36 1.30 -9.15
C GLY A 199 1.69 0.77 -7.76
N ALA A 200 1.76 1.65 -6.76
CA ALA A 200 1.94 1.27 -5.38
C ALA A 200 0.75 0.45 -4.85
N VAL A 201 -0.47 0.93 -5.12
CA VAL A 201 -1.71 0.22 -4.75
C VAL A 201 -1.74 -1.18 -5.33
N GLY A 202 -1.36 -1.38 -6.59
CA GLY A 202 -1.33 -2.71 -7.21
C GLY A 202 -0.37 -3.67 -6.50
N LEU A 203 0.82 -3.20 -6.18
CA LEU A 203 1.82 -4.00 -5.45
C LEU A 203 1.38 -4.30 -4.01
N HIS A 204 0.92 -3.30 -3.30
CA HIS A 204 0.51 -3.41 -1.89
C HIS A 204 -0.75 -4.28 -1.75
N TRP A 205 -1.77 -3.99 -2.54
CA TRP A 205 -2.99 -4.79 -2.57
C TRP A 205 -2.71 -6.23 -2.98
N GLY A 206 -1.87 -6.46 -4.00
CA GLY A 206 -1.47 -7.81 -4.41
C GLY A 206 -0.82 -8.61 -3.29
N TYR A 207 0.03 -7.97 -2.49
CA TYR A 207 0.64 -8.59 -1.32
C TYR A 207 -0.41 -8.98 -0.27
N ASN A 208 -1.29 -8.06 0.10
CA ASN A 208 -2.32 -8.29 1.10
C ASN A 208 -3.37 -9.30 0.62
N LEU A 209 -3.76 -9.23 -0.65
CA LEU A 209 -4.71 -10.17 -1.26
C LEU A 209 -4.14 -11.60 -1.28
N ALA A 210 -2.87 -11.77 -1.68
CA ALA A 210 -2.23 -13.08 -1.66
C ALA A 210 -2.22 -13.70 -0.25
N ASN A 211 -1.86 -12.92 0.77
CA ASN A 211 -1.90 -13.39 2.15
C ASN A 211 -3.32 -13.82 2.56
N ALA A 212 -4.32 -12.97 2.31
CA ALA A 212 -5.71 -13.26 2.68
C ALA A 212 -6.30 -14.48 1.94
N LEU A 213 -5.88 -14.72 0.69
CA LEU A 213 -6.31 -15.89 -0.07
C LEU A 213 -5.64 -17.17 0.44
N TRP A 214 -4.34 -17.10 0.77
CA TRP A 214 -3.64 -18.27 1.32
C TRP A 214 -4.18 -18.69 2.68
N GLU A 215 -4.42 -17.76 3.58
CA GLU A 215 -5.04 -18.05 4.88
C GLU A 215 -6.42 -18.73 4.75
N ARG A 216 -7.18 -18.40 3.72
CA ARG A 216 -8.56 -18.87 3.57
C ARG A 216 -8.72 -20.10 2.68
N LEU A 217 -7.89 -20.22 1.63
CA LEU A 217 -8.05 -21.25 0.59
C LEU A 217 -7.01 -22.37 0.71
N SER A 218 -5.84 -22.06 1.24
CA SER A 218 -4.77 -23.05 1.43
C SER A 218 -3.92 -22.56 2.60
N PRO A 219 -4.16 -23.07 3.82
CA PRO A 219 -3.48 -22.58 5.00
C PRO A 219 -1.98 -22.83 4.87
N VAL A 220 -1.26 -21.75 4.59
CA VAL A 220 0.20 -21.72 4.63
C VAL A 220 0.60 -21.29 6.03
N SER A 221 1.29 -22.14 6.75
CA SER A 221 1.94 -21.79 8.01
C SER A 221 3.33 -21.23 7.74
N ILE A 222 3.67 -20.15 8.41
CA ILE A 222 5.05 -19.67 8.50
C ILE A 222 5.63 -20.25 9.77
N ASP A 223 6.48 -21.26 9.64
CA ASP A 223 6.99 -22.01 10.77
C ASP A 223 8.17 -21.27 11.43
N ASP A 224 8.94 -20.50 10.65
CA ASP A 224 9.92 -19.53 11.16
C ASP A 224 9.50 -18.11 10.76
N VAL A 225 8.88 -17.40 11.69
CA VAL A 225 8.36 -16.04 11.48
C VAL A 225 9.48 -15.04 11.16
N VAL A 226 10.64 -15.16 11.82
CA VAL A 226 11.77 -14.24 11.61
C VAL A 226 12.39 -14.45 10.23
N ALA A 227 12.65 -15.70 9.86
CA ALA A 227 13.16 -16.04 8.53
C ALA A 227 12.14 -15.65 7.44
N GLY A 228 10.84 -15.85 7.65
CA GLY A 228 9.78 -15.44 6.74
C GLY A 228 9.72 -13.93 6.51
N ARG A 229 9.97 -13.12 7.55
CA ARG A 229 10.07 -11.66 7.44
C ARG A 229 11.30 -11.24 6.63
N TRP A 230 12.46 -11.83 6.86
CA TRP A 230 13.66 -11.57 6.08
C TRP A 230 13.51 -12.00 4.63
N LEU A 231 12.93 -13.17 4.37
CA LEU A 231 12.62 -13.61 3.01
C LEU A 231 11.73 -12.60 2.29
N THR A 232 10.68 -12.11 2.96
CA THR A 232 9.79 -11.08 2.42
C THR A 232 10.54 -9.76 2.15
N ALA A 233 11.44 -9.34 3.04
CA ALA A 233 12.26 -8.14 2.85
C ALA A 233 13.15 -8.26 1.59
N VAL A 234 13.86 -9.38 1.45
CA VAL A 234 14.72 -9.65 0.28
C VAL A 234 13.92 -9.62 -1.02
N LEU A 235 12.74 -10.25 -1.03
CA LEU A 235 11.89 -10.28 -2.23
C LEU A 235 11.35 -8.89 -2.60
N HIS A 236 11.09 -8.02 -1.63
CA HIS A 236 10.72 -6.64 -1.92
C HIS A 236 11.90 -5.80 -2.41
N LEU A 237 13.14 -6.12 -2.03
CA LEU A 237 14.33 -5.51 -2.64
C LEU A 237 14.52 -5.99 -4.09
N ILE A 238 14.25 -7.25 -4.39
CA ILE A 238 14.22 -7.76 -5.77
C ILE A 238 13.12 -7.06 -6.57
N LEU A 239 11.93 -6.92 -5.99
CA LEU A 239 10.82 -6.19 -6.60
C LEU A 239 11.19 -4.72 -6.87
N LEU A 240 11.84 -4.06 -5.93
CA LEU A 240 12.39 -2.71 -6.10
C LEU A 240 13.34 -2.65 -7.31
N ALA A 241 14.29 -3.59 -7.41
CA ALA A 241 15.24 -3.65 -8.53
C ALA A 241 14.51 -3.83 -9.87
N ILE A 242 13.51 -4.72 -9.93
CA ILE A 242 12.66 -4.91 -11.11
C ILE A 242 11.96 -3.60 -11.49
N ILE A 243 11.31 -2.94 -10.53
CA ILE A 243 10.58 -1.67 -10.77
C ILE A 243 11.54 -0.59 -11.30
N VAL A 244 12.73 -0.49 -10.72
CA VAL A 244 13.74 0.49 -11.16
C VAL A 244 14.26 0.18 -12.57
N ALA A 245 14.32 -1.07 -12.98
CA ALA A 245 14.71 -1.49 -14.32
C ALA A 245 13.60 -1.28 -15.38
N LEU A 246 12.33 -1.30 -14.99
CA LEU A 246 11.22 -1.10 -15.92
C LEU A 246 11.21 0.33 -16.51
N PRO A 247 10.60 0.55 -17.71
CA PRO A 247 10.49 1.88 -18.30
C PRO A 247 9.76 2.87 -17.39
N ARG A 248 10.18 4.13 -17.44
CA ARG A 248 9.41 5.23 -16.84
C ARG A 248 8.19 5.51 -17.69
N ARG A 249 7.10 5.92 -17.05
CA ARG A 249 5.97 6.50 -17.79
C ARG A 249 6.44 7.75 -18.52
N ALA A 250 6.06 7.91 -19.78
CA ALA A 250 6.38 9.11 -20.53
C ALA A 250 5.79 10.36 -19.85
N ALA A 251 6.48 11.50 -19.95
CA ALA A 251 6.05 12.74 -19.31
C ALA A 251 4.67 13.19 -19.81
N ASP A 252 4.40 12.97 -21.11
CA ASP A 252 3.13 13.32 -21.76
C ASP A 252 1.94 12.48 -21.25
N ASP A 253 2.20 11.29 -20.74
CA ASP A 253 1.20 10.41 -20.12
C ASP A 253 1.06 10.66 -18.60
N ALA A 254 1.97 11.43 -18.01
CA ALA A 254 1.86 11.78 -16.60
C ALA A 254 0.74 12.80 -16.40
N PRO A 255 -0.14 12.63 -15.41
CA PRO A 255 -1.05 13.70 -15.05
C PRO A 255 -0.23 14.93 -14.66
N ASP A 256 -0.63 16.08 -15.19
CA ASP A 256 0.04 17.38 -15.12
C ASP A 256 1.10 17.50 -14.03
N GLN A 257 2.33 17.68 -14.47
CA GLN A 257 3.44 17.96 -13.55
C GLN A 257 3.03 19.11 -12.63
N ILE A 258 3.42 19.03 -11.36
CA ILE A 258 3.32 20.20 -10.47
C ILE A 258 3.91 21.38 -11.24
N PRO A 259 3.12 22.44 -11.54
CA PRO A 259 3.67 23.60 -12.24
C PRO A 259 4.93 24.04 -11.51
N ALA A 260 5.97 24.37 -12.26
CA ALA A 260 7.11 25.04 -11.68
C ALA A 260 6.57 26.35 -11.07
N TYR A 261 6.39 26.39 -9.76
CA TYR A 261 6.19 27.65 -9.08
C TYR A 261 7.46 28.45 -9.32
N HIS A 262 7.39 29.44 -10.23
CA HIS A 262 8.43 30.44 -10.37
C HIS A 262 8.48 31.18 -9.04
N SER A 263 9.64 31.14 -8.40
CA SER A 263 10.01 31.91 -7.21
C SER A 263 9.92 33.40 -7.49
#